data_950c9bf1ba973caa98cd0d2ef385754c
#
_entry.id   950c9bf1ba973caa98cd0d2ef385754c
#
_cell.length_a   1.000
_cell.length_b   1.000
_cell.length_c   1.000
_cell.angle_alpha   90.00
_cell.angle_beta   90.00
_cell.angle_gamma   90.00
#
_symmetry.space_group_name_H-M   'P 1'
#
loop_
_entity.id
_entity.type
_entity.pdbx_description
1 polymer ?
#
loop_
_entity_poly.entity_id
_entity_poly.type
_entity_poly.pdbx_seq_one_letter_code
_entity_poly.pdbx_strand_id
1 'polypeptide(L)'
;QGFATLALPDAPFAEGGFATPSGKCEFFSARLAAQGLDGLPDHLPNHELQGSSAHYPLAMISPPARNFLNSTFVNVQSLRDIEGRPVLEIHPDDALARGIGDGAVVRVFNDRGSYRCHAAVSLRARPGVVNGLGIWWRKLGLDGTNVNQLTSQALTDMGRAPTFYDCLVEVQACAPHAA
;
A
#
# COMPACT_ATOMS: atom_id res chain seq x y z
N GLN A 1 19.86 15.28 33.98
CA GLN A 1 19.06 14.59 32.97
C GLN A 1 19.06 13.11 33.36
N GLY A 2 17.89 12.59 33.76
CA GLY A 2 17.73 11.19 34.11
C GLY A 2 17.41 10.36 32.87
N PHE A 3 18.04 9.21 32.71
CA PHE A 3 17.62 8.16 31.79
C PHE A 3 17.30 6.91 32.62
N ALA A 4 16.32 6.14 32.15
CA ALA A 4 16.02 4.84 32.73
C ALA A 4 16.62 3.75 31.85
N THR A 5 17.42 2.90 32.43
CA THR A 5 17.92 1.70 31.75
C THR A 5 16.86 0.60 31.90
N LEU A 6 16.42 0.03 30.78
CA LEU A 6 15.58 -1.16 30.81
C LEU A 6 16.42 -2.36 31.21
N ALA A 7 16.04 -3.04 32.28
CA ALA A 7 16.66 -4.30 32.67
C ALA A 7 16.14 -5.41 31.75
N LEU A 8 16.82 -5.60 30.64
CA LEU A 8 16.58 -6.71 29.73
C LEU A 8 17.66 -7.79 29.98
N PRO A 9 17.30 -9.07 29.87
CA PRO A 9 18.29 -10.12 29.94
C PRO A 9 19.25 -10.03 28.73
N ASP A 10 20.54 -10.20 28.95
CA ASP A 10 21.57 -10.15 27.90
C ASP A 10 21.33 -11.21 26.80
N ALA A 11 20.79 -12.34 27.18
CA ALA A 11 20.39 -13.41 26.25
C ALA A 11 18.97 -13.91 26.60
N PRO A 12 17.92 -13.31 26.01
CA PRO A 12 16.57 -13.79 26.24
C PRO A 12 16.43 -15.27 25.85
N PHE A 13 15.73 -16.03 26.67
CA PHE A 13 15.50 -17.48 26.47
C PHE A 13 16.77 -18.37 26.47
N ALA A 14 17.93 -17.92 26.95
CA ALA A 14 19.14 -18.72 27.01
C ALA A 14 18.95 -20.02 27.83
N GLU A 15 18.09 -19.98 28.85
CA GLU A 15 17.73 -21.12 29.69
C GLU A 15 16.36 -21.75 29.32
N GLY A 16 15.87 -21.49 28.11
CA GLY A 16 14.56 -21.95 27.67
C GLY A 16 13.43 -20.99 28.07
N GLY A 17 12.24 -21.52 28.38
CA GLY A 17 11.09 -20.71 28.79
C GLY A 17 10.36 -20.04 27.60
N PHE A 18 10.49 -20.58 26.39
CA PHE A 18 9.67 -20.17 25.26
C PHE A 18 8.20 -20.42 25.55
N ALA A 19 7.35 -19.49 25.13
CA ALA A 19 5.88 -19.61 25.25
C ALA A 19 5.29 -20.56 24.19
N THR A 20 5.83 -21.77 24.13
CA THR A 20 5.43 -22.87 23.25
C THR A 20 5.06 -24.10 24.04
N PRO A 21 4.31 -25.06 23.49
CA PRO A 21 3.94 -26.29 24.19
C PRO A 21 5.13 -27.10 24.71
N SER A 22 6.25 -27.09 23.99
CA SER A 22 7.48 -27.78 24.40
C SER A 22 8.36 -26.98 25.35
N GLY A 23 8.08 -25.69 25.57
CA GLY A 23 8.97 -24.75 26.27
C GLY A 23 10.28 -24.46 25.53
N LYS A 24 10.42 -24.91 24.27
CA LYS A 24 11.57 -24.72 23.40
C LYS A 24 11.20 -23.91 22.16
N CYS A 25 12.20 -23.42 21.45
CA CYS A 25 11.98 -22.87 20.11
C CYS A 25 11.43 -23.96 19.18
N GLU A 26 10.22 -23.75 18.67
CA GLU A 26 9.56 -24.68 17.75
C GLU A 26 9.60 -24.09 16.34
N PHE A 27 10.21 -24.80 15.38
CA PHE A 27 10.21 -24.42 13.97
C PHE A 27 8.88 -24.76 13.29
N PHE A 28 8.24 -25.86 13.70
CA PHE A 28 6.93 -26.27 13.23
C PHE A 28 5.84 -25.89 14.24
N SER A 29 4.83 -25.15 13.78
CA SER A 29 3.71 -24.75 14.62
C SER A 29 2.49 -25.67 14.43
N ALA A 30 2.32 -26.62 15.34
CA ALA A 30 1.15 -27.49 15.35
C ALA A 30 -0.17 -26.68 15.48
N ARG A 31 -0.12 -25.50 16.13
CA ARG A 31 -1.27 -24.61 16.28
C ARG A 31 -1.69 -24.00 14.95
N LEU A 32 -0.75 -23.58 14.10
CA LEU A 32 -1.05 -23.08 12.76
C LEU A 32 -1.59 -24.20 11.87
N ALA A 33 -0.94 -25.37 11.89
CA ALA A 33 -1.41 -26.54 11.14
C ALA A 33 -2.84 -26.95 11.53
N ALA A 34 -3.20 -26.87 12.80
CA ALA A 34 -4.57 -27.13 13.27
C ALA A 34 -5.59 -26.09 12.77
N GLN A 35 -5.15 -24.90 12.33
CA GLN A 35 -5.99 -23.86 11.72
C GLN A 35 -6.06 -23.97 10.19
N GLY A 36 -5.46 -25.00 9.60
CA GLY A 36 -5.39 -25.17 8.14
C GLY A 36 -4.34 -24.29 7.46
N LEU A 37 -3.43 -23.68 8.23
CA LEU A 37 -2.28 -22.93 7.72
C LEU A 37 -1.05 -23.84 7.70
N ASP A 38 -0.03 -23.44 6.92
CA ASP A 38 1.24 -24.16 6.96
C ASP A 38 1.87 -24.05 8.36
N GLY A 39 2.31 -25.16 8.90
CA GLY A 39 2.99 -25.19 10.19
C GLY A 39 4.42 -24.64 10.12
N LEU A 40 4.99 -24.54 8.95
CA LEU A 40 6.25 -23.86 8.64
C LEU A 40 5.92 -22.58 7.87
N PRO A 41 6.49 -21.42 8.25
CA PRO A 41 6.31 -20.19 7.47
C PRO A 41 6.86 -20.37 6.06
N ASP A 42 6.01 -20.17 5.07
CA ASP A 42 6.38 -20.21 3.65
C ASP A 42 5.74 -19.04 2.91
N HIS A 43 6.23 -18.76 1.70
CA HIS A 43 5.70 -17.73 0.84
C HIS A 43 4.38 -18.19 0.22
N LEU A 44 3.32 -17.44 0.47
CA LEU A 44 2.06 -17.55 -0.25
C LEU A 44 1.95 -16.41 -1.26
N PRO A 45 1.57 -16.69 -2.53
CA PRO A 45 1.34 -15.65 -3.51
C PRO A 45 0.27 -14.67 -3.01
N ASN A 46 0.52 -13.38 -3.26
CA ASN A 46 -0.44 -12.32 -2.97
C ASN A 46 -1.80 -12.62 -3.62
N HIS A 47 -2.88 -12.47 -2.86
CA HIS A 47 -4.24 -12.77 -3.32
C HIS A 47 -4.65 -11.97 -4.58
N GLU A 48 -4.15 -10.74 -4.75
CA GLU A 48 -4.40 -9.92 -5.94
C GLU A 48 -3.80 -10.53 -7.21
N LEU A 49 -2.65 -11.21 -7.11
CA LEU A 49 -1.98 -11.83 -8.26
C LEU A 49 -2.67 -13.11 -8.72
N GLN A 50 -3.56 -13.69 -7.91
CA GLN A 50 -4.17 -14.99 -8.22
C GLN A 50 -5.33 -14.90 -9.23
N GLY A 51 -5.79 -13.74 -9.65
CA GLY A 51 -6.92 -13.63 -10.56
C GLY A 51 -7.01 -12.41 -11.45
N SER A 52 -6.42 -11.29 -11.08
CA SER A 52 -6.70 -9.99 -11.71
C SER A 52 -5.55 -9.38 -12.51
N SER A 53 -4.37 -10.00 -12.52
CA SER A 53 -3.15 -9.42 -13.11
C SER A 53 -3.23 -9.19 -14.63
N ALA A 54 -4.06 -9.94 -15.35
CA ALA A 54 -4.26 -9.76 -16.79
C ALA A 54 -5.05 -8.46 -17.13
N HIS A 55 -5.94 -8.03 -16.24
CA HIS A 55 -6.79 -6.84 -16.43
C HIS A 55 -6.20 -5.60 -15.74
N TYR A 56 -5.43 -5.79 -14.67
CA TYR A 56 -4.85 -4.73 -13.85
C TYR A 56 -3.34 -4.96 -13.69
N PRO A 57 -2.53 -4.59 -14.71
CA PRO A 57 -1.13 -4.99 -14.77
C PRO A 57 -0.19 -4.17 -13.88
N LEU A 58 -0.67 -3.09 -13.26
CA LEU A 58 0.14 -2.23 -12.42
C LEU A 58 -0.11 -2.52 -10.94
N ALA A 59 0.96 -2.80 -10.20
CA ALA A 59 0.89 -2.86 -8.75
C ALA A 59 0.85 -1.45 -8.17
N MET A 60 -0.17 -1.13 -7.38
CA MET A 60 -0.29 0.16 -6.72
C MET A 60 0.05 0.05 -5.24
N ILE A 61 0.96 0.89 -4.79
CA ILE A 61 1.17 1.16 -3.37
C ILE A 61 0.71 2.58 -3.03
N SER A 62 0.21 2.77 -1.80
CA SER A 62 -0.32 4.06 -1.34
C SER A 62 0.43 4.56 -0.10
N PRO A 63 1.74 4.86 -0.22
CA PRO A 63 2.51 5.34 0.91
C PRO A 63 2.03 6.72 1.36
N PRO A 64 2.27 7.10 2.62
CA PRO A 64 2.03 8.45 3.08
C PRO A 64 2.78 9.47 2.21
N ALA A 65 2.12 10.58 1.88
CA ALA A 65 2.83 11.74 1.33
C ALA A 65 3.77 12.32 2.40
N ARG A 66 4.83 12.99 1.96
CA ARG A 66 5.91 13.41 2.85
C ARG A 66 5.46 14.28 4.02
N ASN A 67 4.47 15.16 3.79
CA ASN A 67 4.00 16.12 4.78
C ASN A 67 2.65 15.74 5.40
N PHE A 68 2.14 14.54 5.11
CA PHE A 68 0.94 13.98 5.72
C PHE A 68 1.28 12.73 6.52
N LEU A 69 0.52 12.49 7.58
CA LEU A 69 0.53 11.22 8.30
C LEU A 69 -0.74 10.46 7.91
N ASN A 70 -0.67 9.68 6.85
CA ASN A 70 -1.82 9.08 6.15
C ASN A 70 -2.87 10.15 5.77
N SER A 71 -4.05 10.16 6.39
CA SER A 71 -5.08 11.18 6.22
C SER A 71 -4.99 12.32 7.24
N THR A 72 -4.11 12.21 8.23
CA THR A 72 -3.89 13.26 9.25
C THR A 72 -3.03 14.38 8.65
N PHE A 73 -3.31 15.60 9.04
CA PHE A 73 -2.68 16.83 8.53
C PHE A 73 -3.09 17.28 7.12
N VAL A 74 -3.86 16.49 6.40
CA VAL A 74 -4.42 16.92 5.11
C VAL A 74 -5.29 18.17 5.22
N ASN A 75 -5.86 18.43 6.40
CA ASN A 75 -6.61 19.66 6.69
C ASN A 75 -5.74 20.89 6.98
N VAL A 76 -4.42 20.73 7.16
CA VAL A 76 -3.50 21.83 7.44
C VAL A 76 -3.09 22.47 6.11
N GLN A 77 -3.51 23.75 5.91
CA GLN A 77 -3.32 24.43 4.63
C GLN A 77 -1.85 24.52 4.21
N SER A 78 -0.95 24.90 5.12
CA SER A 78 0.48 25.04 4.81
C SER A 78 1.14 23.73 4.35
N LEU A 79 0.68 22.59 4.87
CA LEU A 79 1.19 21.27 4.45
C LEU A 79 0.61 20.87 3.08
N ARG A 80 -0.67 21.20 2.81
CA ARG A 80 -1.25 21.02 1.48
C ARG A 80 -0.57 21.87 0.43
N ASP A 81 -0.19 23.11 0.75
CA ASP A 81 0.50 24.00 -0.18
C ASP A 81 1.86 23.42 -0.61
N ILE A 82 2.54 22.70 0.30
CA ILE A 82 3.78 21.99 0.01
C ILE A 82 3.53 20.75 -0.86
N GLU A 83 2.53 19.93 -0.52
CA GLU A 83 2.19 18.71 -1.28
C GLU A 83 1.53 19.03 -2.64
N GLY A 84 0.86 20.16 -2.74
CA GLY A 84 0.22 20.67 -3.95
C GLY A 84 -1.12 20.01 -4.24
N ARG A 85 -1.12 18.82 -4.79
CA ARG A 85 -2.33 18.13 -5.30
C ARG A 85 -2.20 16.61 -5.22
N PRO A 86 -3.34 15.87 -5.30
CA PRO A 86 -3.29 14.41 -5.42
C PRO A 86 -2.53 13.98 -6.66
N VAL A 87 -1.49 13.16 -6.49
CA VAL A 87 -0.66 12.65 -7.58
C VAL A 87 -0.54 11.14 -7.54
N LEU A 88 -0.33 10.55 -8.73
CA LEU A 88 0.10 9.19 -8.93
C LEU A 88 1.47 9.24 -9.61
N GLU A 89 2.52 8.77 -8.93
CA GLU A 89 3.81 8.58 -9.58
C GLU A 89 3.74 7.33 -10.48
N ILE A 90 4.15 7.49 -11.73
CA ILE A 90 4.15 6.43 -12.74
C ILE A 90 5.47 6.45 -13.51
N HIS A 91 6.02 5.26 -13.80
CA HIS A 91 7.25 5.15 -14.59
C HIS A 91 7.06 5.69 -16.02
N PRO A 92 8.06 6.34 -16.64
CA PRO A 92 7.95 6.86 -18.01
C PRO A 92 7.50 5.84 -19.04
N ASP A 93 7.99 4.60 -18.98
CA ASP A 93 7.60 3.55 -19.93
C ASP A 93 6.13 3.15 -19.77
N ASP A 94 5.64 3.04 -18.52
CA ASP A 94 4.23 2.73 -18.25
C ASP A 94 3.29 3.86 -18.67
N ALA A 95 3.74 5.11 -18.48
CA ALA A 95 3.03 6.30 -18.91
C ALA A 95 2.96 6.39 -20.43
N LEU A 96 4.10 6.17 -21.13
CA LEU A 96 4.17 6.17 -22.58
C LEU A 96 3.26 5.12 -23.20
N ALA A 97 3.27 3.89 -22.68
CA ALA A 97 2.42 2.80 -23.14
C ALA A 97 0.92 3.12 -23.06
N ARG A 98 0.54 4.11 -22.23
CA ARG A 98 -0.85 4.54 -21.98
C ARG A 98 -1.17 5.94 -22.55
N GLY A 99 -0.22 6.55 -23.23
CA GLY A 99 -0.37 7.92 -23.76
C GLY A 99 -0.56 8.97 -22.65
N ILE A 100 0.03 8.75 -21.47
CA ILE A 100 -0.08 9.64 -20.30
C ILE A 100 1.12 10.59 -20.28
N GLY A 101 0.83 11.90 -20.38
CA GLY A 101 1.82 12.94 -20.17
C GLY A 101 1.95 13.34 -18.70
N ASP A 102 3.11 13.93 -18.36
CA ASP A 102 3.31 14.47 -17.00
C ASP A 102 2.27 15.56 -16.68
N GLY A 103 1.72 15.54 -15.48
CA GLY A 103 0.67 16.44 -15.04
C GLY A 103 -0.73 16.15 -15.58
N ALA A 104 -0.90 15.21 -16.50
CA ALA A 104 -2.20 14.83 -17.04
C ALA A 104 -3.14 14.32 -15.93
N VAL A 105 -4.44 14.61 -16.08
CA VAL A 105 -5.44 13.99 -15.20
C VAL A 105 -5.64 12.55 -15.65
N VAL A 106 -5.53 11.63 -14.69
CA VAL A 106 -5.69 10.19 -14.91
C VAL A 106 -6.79 9.63 -14.02
N ARG A 107 -7.44 8.59 -14.51
CA ARG A 107 -8.30 7.69 -13.75
C ARG A 107 -7.48 6.46 -13.40
N VAL A 108 -7.41 6.14 -12.13
CA VAL A 108 -6.84 4.90 -11.60
C VAL A 108 -8.00 4.02 -11.18
N PHE A 109 -8.03 2.75 -11.59
CA PHE A 109 -9.20 1.91 -11.35
C PHE A 109 -8.88 0.41 -11.27
N ASN A 110 -9.78 -0.30 -10.63
CA ASN A 110 -9.90 -1.76 -10.64
C ASN A 110 -11.37 -2.14 -10.40
N ASP A 111 -11.67 -3.43 -10.16
CA ASP A 111 -13.05 -3.90 -9.94
C ASP A 111 -13.72 -3.30 -8.70
N ARG A 112 -12.95 -2.80 -7.72
CA ARG A 112 -13.47 -2.18 -6.49
C ARG A 112 -13.94 -0.75 -6.70
N GLY A 113 -13.35 -0.03 -7.65
CA GLY A 113 -13.72 1.35 -7.92
C GLY A 113 -12.70 2.14 -8.73
N SER A 114 -12.73 3.45 -8.56
CA SER A 114 -11.77 4.34 -9.20
C SER A 114 -11.61 5.64 -8.44
N TYR A 115 -10.50 6.34 -8.69
CA TYR A 115 -10.30 7.73 -8.29
C TYR A 115 -9.55 8.48 -9.38
N ARG A 116 -9.62 9.82 -9.35
CA ARG A 116 -8.88 10.69 -10.26
C ARG A 116 -7.79 11.45 -9.52
N CYS A 117 -6.64 11.58 -10.19
CA CYS A 117 -5.49 12.34 -9.70
C CYS A 117 -4.67 12.86 -10.87
N HIS A 118 -3.56 13.54 -10.60
CA HIS A 118 -2.61 13.95 -11.63
C HIS A 118 -1.49 12.94 -11.75
N ALA A 119 -1.07 12.60 -12.96
CA ALA A 119 0.11 11.81 -13.19
C ALA A 119 1.37 12.62 -12.87
N ALA A 120 2.30 12.00 -12.16
CA ALA A 120 3.68 12.48 -12.00
C ALA A 120 4.60 11.44 -12.66
N VAL A 121 5.03 11.74 -13.89
CA VAL A 121 5.88 10.82 -14.65
C VAL A 121 7.30 10.91 -14.10
N SER A 122 7.79 9.85 -13.48
CA SER A 122 9.02 9.89 -12.70
C SER A 122 9.70 8.53 -12.59
N LEU A 123 11.01 8.51 -12.57
CA LEU A 123 11.85 7.35 -12.26
C LEU A 123 11.78 6.94 -10.76
N ARG A 124 11.03 7.64 -9.92
CA ARG A 124 10.75 7.21 -8.54
C ARG A 124 9.85 5.98 -8.50
N ALA A 125 8.94 5.85 -9.47
CA ALA A 125 8.19 4.61 -9.66
C ALA A 125 9.04 3.62 -10.46
N ARG A 126 8.93 2.33 -10.15
CA ARG A 126 9.52 1.25 -10.97
C ARG A 126 8.56 0.87 -12.08
N PRO A 127 9.06 0.34 -13.22
CA PRO A 127 8.18 -0.24 -14.22
C PRO A 127 7.23 -1.27 -13.61
N GLY A 128 5.96 -1.21 -13.98
CA GLY A 128 4.90 -2.07 -13.44
C GLY A 128 4.40 -1.68 -12.04
N VAL A 129 4.91 -0.59 -11.42
CA VAL A 129 4.49 -0.12 -10.11
C VAL A 129 4.10 1.36 -10.17
N VAL A 130 2.99 1.70 -9.51
CA VAL A 130 2.55 3.09 -9.36
C VAL A 130 2.39 3.45 -7.89
N ASN A 131 2.70 4.71 -7.55
CA ASN A 131 2.65 5.20 -6.17
C ASN A 131 1.53 6.24 -6.04
N GLY A 132 0.43 5.88 -5.38
CA GLY A 132 -0.65 6.80 -5.03
C GLY A 132 -0.34 7.53 -3.74
N LEU A 133 0.28 8.70 -3.82
CA LEU A 133 0.84 9.40 -2.66
C LEU A 133 -0.22 10.00 -1.75
N GLY A 134 -0.24 9.56 -0.51
CA GLY A 134 -1.06 10.10 0.56
C GLY A 134 -2.54 9.74 0.44
N ILE A 135 -3.26 9.89 1.55
CA ILE A 135 -4.71 9.73 1.59
C ILE A 135 -5.34 11.12 1.66
N TRP A 136 -5.59 11.71 0.51
CA TRP A 136 -6.29 12.99 0.40
C TRP A 136 -7.73 12.83 0.86
N TRP A 137 -8.26 13.79 1.61
CA TRP A 137 -9.66 13.76 1.97
C TRP A 137 -10.53 13.86 0.72
N ARG A 138 -11.64 13.12 0.69
CA ARG A 138 -12.54 13.05 -0.46
C ARG A 138 -12.95 14.43 -1.01
N LYS A 139 -13.22 15.40 -0.12
CA LYS A 139 -13.56 16.77 -0.51
C LYS A 139 -12.43 17.55 -1.21
N LEU A 140 -11.21 17.03 -1.18
CA LEU A 140 -10.02 17.60 -1.84
C LEU A 140 -9.59 16.77 -3.06
N GLY A 141 -10.23 15.63 -3.30
CA GLY A 141 -10.06 14.82 -4.50
C GLY A 141 -10.75 15.45 -5.72
N LEU A 142 -10.27 15.15 -6.92
CA LEU A 142 -10.79 15.70 -8.16
C LEU A 142 -12.25 15.26 -8.46
N ASP A 143 -12.65 14.12 -7.95
CA ASP A 143 -13.96 13.49 -8.19
C ASP A 143 -14.68 13.10 -6.88
N GLY A 144 -14.23 13.62 -5.75
CA GLY A 144 -14.80 13.29 -4.45
C GLY A 144 -14.43 11.88 -3.94
N THR A 145 -13.42 11.26 -4.55
CA THR A 145 -12.90 9.94 -4.16
C THR A 145 -11.42 10.03 -3.80
N ASN A 146 -10.83 8.94 -3.37
CA ASN A 146 -9.40 8.83 -3.09
C ASN A 146 -8.91 7.39 -3.26
N VAL A 147 -7.62 7.17 -3.05
CA VAL A 147 -6.93 5.89 -3.24
C VAL A 147 -7.58 4.71 -2.50
N ASN A 148 -8.25 4.93 -1.38
CA ASN A 148 -8.93 3.87 -0.61
C ASN A 148 -10.12 3.24 -1.35
N GLN A 149 -10.60 3.82 -2.46
CA GLN A 149 -11.61 3.17 -3.30
C GLN A 149 -11.08 1.90 -3.97
N LEU A 150 -9.77 1.76 -4.08
CA LEU A 150 -9.12 0.68 -4.81
C LEU A 150 -8.57 -0.42 -3.90
N THR A 151 -8.38 -0.14 -2.61
CA THR A 151 -7.70 -1.05 -1.69
C THR A 151 -8.60 -2.21 -1.27
N SER A 152 -7.97 -3.37 -1.03
CA SER A 152 -8.64 -4.58 -0.60
C SER A 152 -9.10 -4.51 0.86
N GLN A 153 -10.19 -5.22 1.17
CA GLN A 153 -10.65 -5.48 2.54
C GLN A 153 -10.12 -6.84 3.06
N ALA A 154 -9.37 -7.57 2.25
CA ALA A 154 -8.79 -8.84 2.67
C ALA A 154 -7.78 -8.63 3.80
N LEU A 155 -7.66 -9.64 4.63
CA LEU A 155 -6.70 -9.66 5.73
C LEU A 155 -5.62 -10.71 5.45
N THR A 156 -4.44 -10.48 5.99
CA THR A 156 -3.38 -11.50 5.98
C THR A 156 -3.82 -12.74 6.73
N ASP A 157 -3.26 -13.89 6.38
CA ASP A 157 -3.62 -15.20 6.91
C ASP A 157 -3.41 -15.33 8.42
N MET A 158 -2.19 -15.16 8.92
CA MET A 158 -1.85 -15.33 10.33
C MET A 158 -2.17 -14.11 11.18
N GLY A 159 -1.70 -12.95 10.75
CA GLY A 159 -1.73 -11.71 11.55
C GLY A 159 -3.02 -10.93 11.44
N ARG A 160 -3.91 -11.27 10.51
CA ARG A 160 -5.16 -10.54 10.25
C ARG A 160 -4.93 -9.03 10.02
N ALA A 161 -3.76 -8.68 9.50
CA ALA A 161 -3.43 -7.32 9.14
C ALA A 161 -4.10 -6.93 7.81
N PRO A 162 -4.38 -5.64 7.56
CA PRO A 162 -4.91 -5.19 6.28
C PRO A 162 -3.89 -5.34 5.16
N THR A 163 -4.37 -5.66 3.95
CA THR A 163 -3.56 -5.88 2.74
C THR A 163 -3.66 -4.73 1.74
N PHE A 164 -3.79 -3.50 2.21
CA PHE A 164 -4.05 -2.33 1.34
C PHE A 164 -2.90 -1.98 0.38
N TYR A 165 -1.69 -2.50 0.59
CA TYR A 165 -0.60 -2.39 -0.38
C TYR A 165 -0.60 -3.49 -1.44
N ASP A 166 -1.40 -4.53 -1.26
CA ASP A 166 -1.63 -5.56 -2.25
C ASP A 166 -2.80 -5.12 -3.13
N CYS A 167 -2.53 -4.29 -4.13
CA CYS A 167 -3.56 -3.67 -4.95
C CYS A 167 -3.09 -3.64 -6.40
N LEU A 168 -3.85 -4.26 -7.30
CA LEU A 168 -3.64 -4.16 -8.73
C LEU A 168 -4.59 -3.15 -9.34
N VAL A 169 -4.09 -2.38 -10.30
CA VAL A 169 -4.83 -1.30 -10.96
C VAL A 169 -4.48 -1.19 -12.44
N GLU A 170 -5.35 -0.49 -13.17
CA GLU A 170 -5.04 0.11 -14.46
C GLU A 170 -5.15 1.63 -14.36
N VAL A 171 -4.39 2.32 -15.21
CA VAL A 171 -4.34 3.79 -15.26
C VAL A 171 -4.67 4.26 -16.68
N GLN A 172 -5.60 5.16 -16.80
CA GLN A 172 -6.06 5.71 -18.06
C GLN A 172 -6.03 7.24 -18.05
N ALA A 173 -5.53 7.84 -19.13
CA ALA A 173 -5.64 9.28 -19.32
C ALA A 173 -7.12 9.69 -19.38
N CYS A 174 -7.49 10.73 -18.65
CA CYS A 174 -8.80 11.35 -18.81
C CYS A 174 -8.77 12.28 -20.03
N ALA A 175 -9.83 12.28 -20.83
CA ALA A 175 -9.96 13.28 -21.88
C ALA A 175 -9.89 14.69 -21.26
N PRO A 176 -9.22 15.66 -21.93
CA PRO A 176 -9.27 17.02 -21.46
C PRO A 176 -10.74 17.45 -21.37
N HIS A 177 -11.16 17.96 -20.21
CA HIS A 177 -12.48 18.59 -20.14
C HIS A 177 -12.51 19.71 -21.17
N ALA A 178 -13.40 19.62 -22.16
CA ALA A 178 -13.78 20.79 -22.95
C ALA A 178 -14.28 21.85 -21.95
N ALA A 179 -13.56 22.98 -21.89
CA ALA A 179 -13.86 24.10 -21.03
C ALA A 179 -15.21 24.75 -21.44
#